data_30cc4a2318e2aeaf318a4238296229ed
#
_entry.id   30cc4a2318e2aeaf318a4238296229ed
#
_cell.length_a   1.000
_cell.length_b   1.000
_cell.length_c   1.000
_cell.angle_alpha   90.00
_cell.angle_beta   90.00
_cell.angle_gamma   90.00
#
_symmetry.space_group_name_H-M   'P 1'
#
loop_
_entity.id
_entity.type
_entity.pdbx_description
1 polymer ?
#
loop_
_entity_poly.entity_id
_entity_poly.type
_entity_poly.pdbx_seq_one_letter_code
_entity_poly.pdbx_strand_id
1 'polypeptide(L)'
;MLFNDTDILIKKSNQDLNILNLGSGITYHVIKNDSNEVCSQEVINGEFSFIDAYADIDKDDNIYGILSDKKGKLIEMKLEESIKFNTVLKYDYKNFYVKFPYIKIFSHKKHIIYYSINKKNPLMCNLIHIYIEGDKTIKSKVDYIPYNIMSNFEVVWKDDSPILFYFKSIDGCEELFATTFDKNKLSWSNPLKLTDSKELKIYLSVLKDINNNCHIVFSENSGGKYFCKYIKLNLNENSFNEMRVETIKTRTMCLFPHLINYKNDLYIQWGEYNYVYTCKSNDLGEVWDIENIYEKKSDKALRRYIFKSNYEKDKLCKCNTIFTNLDNIKNNNFEIDWIV
;
A
#
# COMPACT_ATOMS: atom_id res chain seq x y z
N MET A 1 -0.93 20.34 -5.70
CA MET A 1 -0.83 19.84 -4.31
C MET A 1 -1.68 18.59 -4.22
N LEU A 2 -1.11 17.44 -4.42
CA LEU A 2 -1.95 16.62 -5.20
C LEU A 2 -2.21 15.26 -4.72
N PHE A 3 -1.85 14.59 -3.96
CA PHE A 3 -2.03 13.23 -3.49
C PHE A 3 -1.17 12.94 -2.25
N ASN A 4 -0.67 13.99 -1.60
CA ASN A 4 0.00 13.86 -0.31
C ASN A 4 -1.00 13.51 0.80
N ASP A 5 -2.27 13.88 0.59
CA ASP A 5 -3.36 13.54 1.50
C ASP A 5 -3.90 12.17 1.09
N THR A 6 -3.38 11.13 1.71
CA THR A 6 -3.86 9.76 1.53
C THR A 6 -4.58 9.36 2.80
N ASP A 7 -5.85 9.03 2.66
CA ASP A 7 -6.70 8.47 3.71
C ASP A 7 -6.84 6.96 3.55
N ILE A 8 -7.51 6.30 4.49
CA ILE A 8 -7.79 4.85 4.41
C ILE A 8 -9.30 4.66 4.35
N LEU A 9 -9.77 3.95 3.33
CA LEU A 9 -11.17 3.61 3.12
C LEU A 9 -11.37 2.10 3.20
N ILE A 10 -12.25 1.67 4.09
CA ILE A 10 -12.55 0.27 4.30
C ILE A 10 -14.06 0.05 4.14
N LYS A 11 -14.44 -0.88 3.25
CA LYS A 11 -15.84 -1.26 3.03
C LYS A 11 -16.09 -2.65 3.61
N LYS A 12 -17.06 -2.73 4.53
CA LYS A 12 -17.48 -3.99 5.14
C LYS A 12 -18.35 -4.81 4.19
N SER A 13 -18.60 -6.07 4.53
CA SER A 13 -19.47 -6.97 3.77
C SER A 13 -20.92 -6.44 3.65
N ASN A 14 -21.41 -5.73 4.66
CA ASN A 14 -22.71 -5.06 4.69
C ASN A 14 -22.72 -3.70 3.98
N GLN A 15 -21.63 -3.32 3.31
CA GLN A 15 -21.42 -2.05 2.60
C GLN A 15 -21.20 -0.82 3.50
N ASP A 16 -21.15 -0.95 4.81
CA ASP A 16 -20.76 0.16 5.68
C ASP A 16 -19.35 0.64 5.28
N LEU A 17 -19.20 1.95 5.12
CA LEU A 17 -17.93 2.57 4.78
C LEU A 17 -17.25 3.11 6.04
N ASN A 18 -16.00 2.80 6.18
CA ASN A 18 -15.18 3.15 7.33
C ASN A 18 -13.97 3.94 6.81
N ILE A 19 -13.80 5.17 7.27
CA ILE A 19 -12.77 6.09 6.78
C ILE A 19 -11.88 6.52 7.93
N LEU A 20 -10.57 6.31 7.80
CA LEU A 20 -9.58 6.96 8.65
C LEU A 20 -9.02 8.17 7.89
N ASN A 21 -9.43 9.35 8.29
CA ASN A 21 -8.84 10.59 7.79
C ASN A 21 -7.56 10.88 8.56
N LEU A 22 -6.49 11.14 7.81
CA LEU A 22 -5.16 11.44 8.33
C LEU A 22 -4.86 12.93 8.09
N GLY A 23 -4.30 13.61 9.09
CA GLY A 23 -4.01 15.05 9.00
C GLY A 23 -3.59 15.62 10.34
N SER A 24 -4.25 16.68 10.80
CA SER A 24 -4.06 17.30 12.14
C SER A 24 -4.50 16.40 13.31
N GLY A 25 -4.80 15.17 13.03
CA GLY A 25 -5.19 14.07 13.89
C GLY A 25 -5.52 12.88 13.02
N ILE A 26 -5.90 11.78 13.66
CA ILE A 26 -6.56 10.67 13.01
C ILE A 26 -8.01 10.68 13.47
N THR A 27 -8.94 10.81 12.52
CA THR A 27 -10.37 10.73 12.79
C THR A 27 -10.95 9.51 12.09
N TYR A 28 -11.74 8.74 12.81
CA TYR A 28 -12.43 7.57 12.29
C TYR A 28 -13.90 7.91 12.05
N HIS A 29 -14.36 7.70 10.82
CA HIS A 29 -15.74 7.90 10.39
C HIS A 29 -16.36 6.59 9.96
N VAL A 30 -17.59 6.35 10.35
CA VAL A 30 -18.42 5.24 9.90
C VAL A 30 -19.63 5.82 9.19
N ILE A 31 -19.86 5.43 7.95
CA ILE A 31 -21.04 5.75 7.16
C ILE A 31 -21.84 4.47 7.03
N LYS A 32 -23.03 4.44 7.64
CA LYS A 32 -23.92 3.30 7.59
C LYS A 32 -24.65 3.24 6.25
N ASN A 33 -24.60 2.07 5.61
CA ASN A 33 -25.22 1.87 4.30
C ASN A 33 -26.75 1.98 4.31
N ASP A 34 -27.38 1.54 5.37
CA ASP A 34 -28.85 1.49 5.51
C ASP A 34 -29.50 2.84 5.84
N SER A 35 -28.81 3.68 6.61
CA SER A 35 -29.34 4.96 7.11
C SER A 35 -28.60 6.19 6.60
N ASN A 36 -27.47 6.04 5.93
CA ASN A 36 -26.54 7.12 5.60
C ASN A 36 -26.06 7.93 6.82
N GLU A 37 -26.24 7.37 8.02
CA GLU A 37 -25.79 8.00 9.24
C GLU A 37 -24.26 8.02 9.27
N VAL A 38 -23.70 9.17 9.67
CA VAL A 38 -22.27 9.37 9.81
C VAL A 38 -21.91 9.50 11.29
N CYS A 39 -21.23 8.50 11.82
CA CYS A 39 -20.65 8.55 13.15
C CYS A 39 -19.15 8.90 13.03
N SER A 40 -18.68 9.79 13.90
CA SER A 40 -17.28 10.24 13.88
C SER A 40 -16.65 10.18 15.26
N GLN A 41 -15.42 9.68 15.33
CA GLN A 41 -14.66 9.57 16.57
C GLN A 41 -13.21 10.00 16.33
N GLU A 42 -12.70 10.83 17.23
CA GLU A 42 -11.26 11.14 17.25
C GLU A 42 -10.47 9.93 17.77
N VAL A 43 -9.42 9.55 17.04
CA VAL A 43 -8.53 8.45 17.42
C VAL A 43 -7.34 8.97 18.21
N ILE A 44 -6.66 9.97 17.66
CA ILE A 44 -5.47 10.58 18.26
C ILE A 44 -5.22 11.96 17.65
N ASN A 45 -4.79 12.90 18.48
CA ASN A 45 -4.36 14.24 18.08
C ASN A 45 -2.88 14.27 17.65
N GLY A 46 -2.55 15.13 16.69
CA GLY A 46 -1.22 15.36 16.17
C GLY A 46 -1.19 15.31 14.66
N GLU A 47 -0.08 15.64 14.03
CA GLU A 47 0.06 15.56 12.58
C GLU A 47 0.39 14.13 12.16
N PHE A 48 -0.47 13.52 11.35
CA PHE A 48 -0.33 12.18 10.81
C PHE A 48 -0.53 12.18 9.31
N SER A 49 0.16 11.25 8.65
CA SER A 49 0.02 10.97 7.22
C SER A 49 0.05 9.46 6.99
N PHE A 50 -0.15 9.03 5.76
CA PHE A 50 -0.13 7.61 5.38
C PHE A 50 1.20 6.88 5.70
N ILE A 51 2.28 7.63 5.97
CA ILE A 51 3.56 7.04 6.42
C ILE A 51 3.60 6.77 7.92
N ASP A 52 2.59 7.17 8.67
CA ASP A 52 2.53 7.05 10.13
C ASP A 52 1.46 6.06 10.61
N ALA A 53 0.51 5.69 9.75
CA ALA A 53 -0.60 4.80 10.09
C ALA A 53 -1.02 3.91 8.91
N TYR A 54 -1.57 2.75 9.23
CA TYR A 54 -2.16 1.80 8.30
C TYR A 54 -3.34 1.08 8.96
N ALA A 55 -4.35 0.71 8.18
CA ALA A 55 -5.44 -0.14 8.66
C ALA A 55 -5.83 -1.18 7.61
N ASP A 56 -6.41 -2.28 8.09
CA ASP A 56 -6.88 -3.40 7.28
C ASP A 56 -8.16 -3.98 7.90
N ILE A 57 -8.77 -4.91 7.21
CA ILE A 57 -9.96 -5.63 7.63
C ILE A 57 -9.72 -7.13 7.52
N ASP A 58 -10.19 -7.92 8.50
CA ASP A 58 -10.17 -9.36 8.41
C ASP A 58 -11.43 -9.90 7.73
N LYS A 59 -11.48 -11.22 7.49
CA LYS A 59 -12.62 -11.88 6.84
C LYS A 59 -13.94 -11.79 7.61
N ASP A 60 -13.91 -11.47 8.89
CA ASP A 60 -15.05 -11.38 9.79
C ASP A 60 -15.47 -9.91 10.03
N ASP A 61 -15.05 -8.99 9.15
CA ASP A 61 -15.31 -7.55 9.19
C ASP A 61 -14.72 -6.81 10.40
N ASN A 62 -13.77 -7.41 11.11
CA ASN A 62 -13.04 -6.69 12.15
C ASN A 62 -12.00 -5.77 11.52
N ILE A 63 -12.11 -4.48 11.83
CA ILE A 63 -11.16 -3.48 11.36
C ILE A 63 -10.10 -3.28 12.41
N TYR A 64 -8.85 -3.40 12.00
CA TYR A 64 -7.68 -3.20 12.84
C TYR A 64 -6.66 -2.32 12.13
N GLY A 65 -5.80 -1.69 12.88
CA GLY A 65 -4.77 -0.83 12.33
C GLY A 65 -3.54 -0.75 13.21
N ILE A 66 -2.57 -0.02 12.73
CA ILE A 66 -1.32 0.24 13.43
C ILE A 66 -0.88 1.68 13.17
N LEU A 67 -0.40 2.35 14.19
CA LEU A 67 0.13 3.70 14.09
C LEU A 67 1.41 3.89 14.91
N SER A 68 2.26 4.78 14.46
CA SER A 68 3.37 5.33 15.25
C SER A 68 2.90 6.63 15.91
N ASP A 69 2.88 6.67 17.25
CA ASP A 69 2.44 7.85 18.00
C ASP A 69 3.45 9.02 18.01
N LYS A 70 4.59 8.83 17.32
CA LYS A 70 5.73 9.77 17.27
C LYS A 70 6.35 10.11 18.63
N LYS A 71 5.83 9.55 19.73
CA LYS A 71 6.28 9.73 21.12
C LYS A 71 6.92 8.44 21.67
N GLY A 72 7.19 7.47 20.81
CA GLY A 72 7.94 6.26 21.15
C GLY A 72 7.12 5.00 21.31
N LYS A 73 5.90 4.99 20.78
CA LYS A 73 5.06 3.78 20.77
C LYS A 73 4.62 3.45 19.35
N LEU A 74 4.67 2.18 19.02
CA LEU A 74 3.95 1.57 17.91
C LEU A 74 2.70 0.94 18.50
N ILE A 75 1.54 1.41 18.07
CA ILE A 75 0.24 1.11 18.67
C ILE A 75 -0.63 0.39 17.67
N GLU A 76 -1.11 -0.79 18.04
CA GLU A 76 -2.20 -1.47 17.35
C GLU A 76 -3.54 -0.88 17.77
N MET A 77 -4.41 -0.67 16.81
CA MET A 77 -5.79 -0.19 17.02
C MET A 77 -6.78 -1.28 16.62
N LYS A 78 -7.86 -1.41 17.37
CA LYS A 78 -9.04 -2.15 16.98
C LYS A 78 -10.18 -1.16 16.85
N LEU A 79 -10.72 -1.03 15.64
CA LEU A 79 -11.74 -0.03 15.30
C LEU A 79 -13.11 -0.68 15.38
N GLU A 80 -13.72 -0.55 16.53
CA GLU A 80 -15.07 -1.00 16.87
C GLU A 80 -15.91 0.24 17.25
N GLU A 81 -17.08 0.07 17.88
CA GLU A 81 -17.85 1.18 18.46
C GLU A 81 -17.03 2.01 19.44
N SER A 82 -16.14 1.37 20.19
CA SER A 82 -15.08 2.01 20.98
C SER A 82 -13.70 1.58 20.49
N ILE A 83 -12.84 2.54 20.19
CA ILE A 83 -11.49 2.25 19.70
C ILE A 83 -10.64 1.71 20.85
N LYS A 84 -10.07 0.52 20.65
CA LYS A 84 -9.16 -0.12 21.63
C LYS A 84 -7.73 -0.01 21.14
N PHE A 85 -6.81 0.28 22.05
CA PHE A 85 -5.39 0.45 21.78
C PHE A 85 -4.58 -0.59 22.54
N ASN A 86 -3.58 -1.16 21.84
CA ASN A 86 -2.57 -2.04 22.42
C ASN A 86 -1.18 -1.57 22.00
N THR A 87 -0.29 -1.36 22.95
CA THR A 87 1.11 -1.01 22.63
C THR A 87 1.87 -2.26 22.20
N VAL A 88 2.20 -2.33 20.92
CA VAL A 88 3.00 -3.43 20.36
C VAL A 88 4.47 -3.31 20.74
N LEU A 89 5.00 -2.10 20.66
CA LEU A 89 6.42 -1.81 20.85
C LEU A 89 6.61 -0.41 21.43
N LYS A 90 7.55 -0.30 22.39
CA LYS A 90 8.13 1.00 22.78
C LYS A 90 9.49 1.15 22.12
N TYR A 91 9.79 2.34 21.60
CA TYR A 91 11.07 2.64 20.97
C TYR A 91 11.61 4.01 21.41
N ASP A 92 12.91 4.19 21.32
CA ASP A 92 13.55 5.48 21.63
C ASP A 92 13.27 6.51 20.54
N TYR A 93 12.20 7.28 20.72
CA TYR A 93 11.77 8.31 19.76
C TYR A 93 12.74 9.49 19.66
N LYS A 94 13.67 9.66 20.60
CA LYS A 94 14.71 10.70 20.54
C LYS A 94 15.72 10.39 19.45
N ASN A 95 16.04 9.10 19.26
CA ASN A 95 17.04 8.62 18.31
C ASN A 95 16.45 7.95 17.07
N PHE A 96 15.17 7.55 17.08
CA PHE A 96 14.56 6.80 15.98
C PHE A 96 13.21 7.38 15.53
N TYR A 97 12.92 7.21 14.23
CA TYR A 97 11.58 7.30 13.67
C TYR A 97 11.09 5.91 13.27
N VAL A 98 9.79 5.67 13.41
CA VAL A 98 9.09 4.54 12.81
C VAL A 98 8.20 5.08 11.70
N LYS A 99 8.33 4.53 10.48
CA LYS A 99 7.60 4.97 9.29
C LYS A 99 7.05 3.78 8.53
N PHE A 100 5.95 4.01 7.79
CA PHE A 100 5.23 2.99 7.03
C PHE A 100 4.88 1.76 7.89
N PRO A 101 4.26 1.93 9.08
CA PRO A 101 3.83 0.77 9.85
C PRO A 101 2.75 0.03 9.07
N TYR A 102 2.89 -1.27 8.98
CA TYR A 102 1.97 -2.18 8.32
C TYR A 102 1.60 -3.33 9.27
N ILE A 103 0.36 -3.75 9.26
CA ILE A 103 -0.13 -4.89 10.05
C ILE A 103 -1.01 -5.79 9.18
N LYS A 104 -0.85 -7.11 9.33
CA LYS A 104 -1.77 -8.12 8.81
C LYS A 104 -2.01 -9.19 9.84
N ILE A 105 -3.28 -9.55 10.03
CA ILE A 105 -3.71 -10.56 10.98
C ILE A 105 -4.34 -11.73 10.20
N PHE A 106 -3.86 -12.95 10.49
CA PHE A 106 -4.38 -14.21 9.98
C PHE A 106 -4.74 -15.11 11.17
N SER A 107 -6.03 -15.20 11.51
CA SER A 107 -6.49 -15.98 12.67
C SER A 107 -5.69 -15.67 13.95
N HIS A 108 -4.72 -16.51 14.29
CA HIS A 108 -3.87 -16.39 15.48
C HIS A 108 -2.45 -15.86 15.19
N LYS A 109 -2.17 -15.52 13.92
CA LYS A 109 -0.86 -15.00 13.47
C LYS A 109 -0.96 -13.53 13.14
N LYS A 110 0.08 -12.79 13.50
CA LYS A 110 0.18 -11.37 13.23
C LYS A 110 1.54 -11.04 12.64
N HIS A 111 1.55 -10.28 11.56
CA HIS A 111 2.74 -9.72 10.94
C HIS A 111 2.70 -8.21 11.06
N ILE A 112 3.77 -7.61 11.58
CA ILE A 112 3.94 -6.17 11.67
C ILE A 112 5.26 -5.82 10.99
N ILE A 113 5.20 -4.91 10.02
CA ILE A 113 6.36 -4.52 9.20
C ILE A 113 6.48 -3.00 9.22
N TYR A 114 7.69 -2.47 9.34
CA TYR A 114 7.91 -1.03 9.38
C TYR A 114 9.35 -0.67 9.07
N TYR A 115 9.57 0.59 8.68
CA TYR A 115 10.92 1.17 8.64
C TYR A 115 11.29 1.77 9.99
N SER A 116 12.49 1.46 10.46
CA SER A 116 13.12 2.08 11.63
C SER A 116 14.32 2.92 11.17
N ILE A 117 14.25 4.22 11.35
CA ILE A 117 15.22 5.20 10.86
C ILE A 117 15.97 5.80 12.02
N ASN A 118 17.30 5.75 12.00
CA ASN A 118 18.13 6.44 12.98
C ASN A 118 18.23 7.93 12.60
N LYS A 119 17.82 8.82 13.51
CA LYS A 119 17.86 10.28 13.30
C LYS A 119 19.26 10.84 13.03
N LYS A 120 20.31 10.16 13.50
CA LYS A 120 21.70 10.53 13.23
C LYS A 120 22.15 10.15 11.81
N ASN A 121 21.44 9.20 11.17
CA ASN A 121 21.69 8.79 9.79
C ASN A 121 20.36 8.64 9.04
N PRO A 122 19.71 9.76 8.68
CA PRO A 122 18.33 9.75 8.19
C PRO A 122 18.18 9.25 6.74
N LEU A 123 19.25 9.01 6.02
CA LEU A 123 19.22 8.45 4.66
C LEU A 123 19.37 6.92 4.65
N MET A 124 19.21 6.30 5.81
CA MET A 124 19.28 4.84 5.97
C MET A 124 18.22 4.37 6.94
N CYS A 125 17.57 3.26 6.61
CA CYS A 125 16.59 2.62 7.50
C CYS A 125 16.82 1.12 7.61
N ASN A 126 16.33 0.54 8.70
CA ASN A 126 16.14 -0.90 8.80
C ASN A 126 14.69 -1.24 8.47
N LEU A 127 14.48 -2.17 7.56
CA LEU A 127 13.18 -2.81 7.35
C LEU A 127 13.04 -3.90 8.41
N ILE A 128 12.06 -3.75 9.27
CA ILE A 128 11.85 -4.62 10.44
C ILE A 128 10.54 -5.39 10.25
N HIS A 129 10.57 -6.67 10.61
CA HIS A 129 9.40 -7.52 10.70
C HIS A 129 9.26 -8.08 12.12
N ILE A 130 8.07 -7.97 12.69
CA ILE A 130 7.66 -8.64 13.93
C ILE A 130 6.61 -9.68 13.54
N TYR A 131 6.90 -10.94 13.83
CA TYR A 131 5.97 -12.07 13.69
C TYR A 131 5.51 -12.49 15.07
N ILE A 132 4.19 -12.62 15.24
CA ILE A 132 3.57 -13.03 16.49
C ILE A 132 2.64 -14.21 16.20
N GLU A 133 2.80 -15.32 16.94
CA GLU A 133 1.95 -16.51 16.86
C GLU A 133 1.76 -17.06 18.28
N GLY A 134 0.55 -16.92 18.84
CA GLY A 134 0.30 -17.20 20.25
C GLY A 134 1.21 -16.36 21.16
N ASP A 135 1.94 -17.02 22.05
CA ASP A 135 2.90 -16.36 22.96
C ASP A 135 4.28 -16.11 22.32
N LYS A 136 4.50 -16.63 21.12
CA LYS A 136 5.77 -16.50 20.41
C LYS A 136 5.84 -15.16 19.66
N THR A 137 6.86 -14.36 19.96
CA THR A 137 7.15 -13.12 19.25
C THR A 137 8.57 -13.16 18.72
N ILE A 138 8.72 -12.94 17.42
CA ILE A 138 10.01 -12.89 16.75
C ILE A 138 10.15 -11.55 16.04
N LYS A 139 11.22 -10.82 16.34
CA LYS A 139 11.60 -9.59 15.66
C LYS A 139 12.82 -9.85 14.83
N SER A 140 12.72 -9.61 13.52
CA SER A 140 13.81 -9.77 12.57
C SER A 140 14.08 -8.49 11.78
N LYS A 141 15.31 -8.27 11.45
CA LYS A 141 15.71 -7.28 10.45
C LYS A 141 15.64 -7.95 9.08
N VAL A 142 14.78 -7.43 8.20
CA VAL A 142 14.63 -7.94 6.84
C VAL A 142 15.79 -7.48 5.97
N ASP A 143 16.06 -6.16 5.97
CA ASP A 143 17.18 -5.57 5.22
C ASP A 143 17.63 -4.26 5.88
N TYR A 144 18.80 -3.78 5.44
CA TYR A 144 19.33 -2.45 5.71
C TYR A 144 19.30 -1.64 4.41
N ILE A 145 18.54 -0.56 4.39
CA ILE A 145 18.13 0.14 3.18
C ILE A 145 18.69 1.57 3.19
N PRO A 146 19.75 1.87 2.41
CA PRO A 146 20.04 3.23 2.00
C PRO A 146 19.00 3.72 1.00
N TYR A 147 18.64 5.01 1.06
CA TYR A 147 17.69 5.63 0.14
C TYR A 147 17.99 7.13 -0.05
N ASN A 148 17.68 7.67 -1.23
CA ASN A 148 17.68 9.10 -1.48
C ASN A 148 16.29 9.70 -1.23
N ILE A 149 15.25 8.96 -1.69
CA ILE A 149 13.85 9.30 -1.46
C ILE A 149 13.20 8.11 -0.77
N MET A 150 12.61 8.38 0.40
CA MET A 150 11.86 7.34 1.09
C MET A 150 10.56 7.04 0.35
N SER A 151 10.39 5.80 -0.05
CA SER A 151 9.18 5.28 -0.66
C SER A 151 8.56 4.18 0.20
N ASN A 152 7.30 3.84 -0.10
CA ASN A 152 6.64 2.70 0.53
C ASN A 152 7.33 1.37 0.16
N PHE A 153 7.09 0.36 0.97
CA PHE A 153 7.20 -1.03 0.55
C PHE A 153 5.80 -1.57 0.26
N GLU A 154 5.73 -2.64 -0.51
CA GLU A 154 4.49 -3.37 -0.78
C GLU A 154 4.60 -4.81 -0.30
N VAL A 155 3.47 -5.35 0.15
CA VAL A 155 3.37 -6.71 0.68
C VAL A 155 2.36 -7.49 -0.12
N VAL A 156 2.79 -8.58 -0.74
CA VAL A 156 1.88 -9.59 -1.27
C VAL A 156 2.02 -10.88 -0.46
N TRP A 157 0.98 -11.70 -0.50
CA TRP A 157 0.89 -12.86 0.36
C TRP A 157 0.89 -14.16 -0.45
N LYS A 158 1.76 -15.09 -0.06
CA LYS A 158 1.68 -16.49 -0.44
C LYS A 158 1.17 -17.24 0.79
N ASP A 159 -0.13 -17.56 0.79
CA ASP A 159 -0.85 -18.01 1.98
C ASP A 159 -0.70 -17.00 3.14
N ASP A 160 -0.08 -17.39 4.25
CA ASP A 160 0.23 -16.55 5.40
C ASP A 160 1.70 -16.09 5.46
N SER A 161 2.44 -16.24 4.37
CA SER A 161 3.85 -15.81 4.25
C SER A 161 3.97 -14.54 3.42
N PRO A 162 4.55 -13.46 3.96
CA PRO A 162 4.72 -12.22 3.22
C PRO A 162 5.88 -12.29 2.24
N ILE A 163 5.66 -11.65 1.09
CA ILE A 163 6.68 -11.30 0.11
C ILE A 163 6.75 -9.79 0.08
N LEU A 164 7.92 -9.22 0.30
CA LEU A 164 8.15 -7.79 0.34
C LEU A 164 8.82 -7.31 -0.93
N PHE A 165 8.31 -6.17 -1.43
CA PHE A 165 8.90 -5.39 -2.51
C PHE A 165 9.23 -4.01 -1.97
N TYR A 166 10.42 -3.50 -2.24
CA TYR A 166 10.88 -2.20 -1.75
C TYR A 166 12.01 -1.65 -2.59
N PHE A 167 12.22 -0.34 -2.52
CA PHE A 167 13.37 0.29 -3.14
C PHE A 167 14.54 0.39 -2.15
N LYS A 168 15.75 0.24 -2.71
CA LYS A 168 17.03 0.39 -2.02
C LYS A 168 18.00 1.10 -2.93
N SER A 169 18.67 2.12 -2.43
CA SER A 169 19.65 2.86 -3.19
C SER A 169 20.92 2.04 -3.37
N ILE A 170 21.36 1.90 -4.61
CA ILE A 170 22.62 1.32 -5.03
C ILE A 170 23.32 2.38 -5.90
N ASP A 171 24.52 2.76 -5.50
CA ASP A 171 25.33 3.78 -6.20
C ASP A 171 24.57 5.11 -6.45
N GLY A 172 23.71 5.49 -5.50
CA GLY A 172 22.95 6.73 -5.55
C GLY A 172 21.63 6.66 -6.33
N CYS A 173 21.21 5.49 -6.81
CA CYS A 173 19.96 5.28 -7.53
C CYS A 173 19.09 4.22 -6.84
N GLU A 174 17.80 4.43 -6.79
CA GLU A 174 16.86 3.45 -6.22
C GLU A 174 16.67 2.28 -7.18
N GLU A 175 16.92 1.08 -6.69
CA GLU A 175 16.63 -0.17 -7.39
C GLU A 175 15.54 -0.96 -6.62
N LEU A 176 14.71 -1.67 -7.36
CA LEU A 176 13.65 -2.51 -6.80
C LEU A 176 14.23 -3.84 -6.32
N PHE A 177 13.88 -4.23 -5.12
CA PHE A 177 14.23 -5.50 -4.50
C PHE A 177 12.98 -6.26 -4.08
N ALA A 178 13.11 -7.59 -4.03
CA ALA A 178 12.11 -8.48 -3.45
C ALA A 178 12.76 -9.48 -2.49
N THR A 179 12.03 -9.86 -1.44
CA THR A 179 12.42 -10.91 -0.49
C THR A 179 11.21 -11.64 0.04
N THR A 180 11.36 -12.91 0.42
CA THR A 180 10.29 -13.79 0.89
C THR A 180 10.54 -14.25 2.31
N PHE A 181 9.48 -14.36 3.10
CA PHE A 181 9.54 -14.93 4.44
C PHE A 181 9.24 -16.43 4.41
N ASP A 182 10.17 -17.23 4.92
CA ASP A 182 9.97 -18.66 5.14
C ASP A 182 9.39 -18.89 6.54
N LYS A 183 8.10 -19.21 6.62
CA LYS A 183 7.40 -19.44 7.89
C LYS A 183 7.90 -20.66 8.66
N ASN A 184 8.52 -21.63 8.00
CA ASN A 184 9.04 -22.84 8.64
C ASN A 184 10.39 -22.55 9.31
N LYS A 185 11.22 -21.74 8.66
CA LYS A 185 12.53 -21.30 9.19
C LYS A 185 12.45 -20.02 10.00
N LEU A 186 11.32 -19.30 9.95
CA LEU A 186 11.10 -17.99 10.55
C LEU A 186 12.17 -16.97 10.17
N SER A 187 12.57 -16.99 8.91
CA SER A 187 13.65 -16.17 8.36
C SER A 187 13.30 -15.63 6.96
N TRP A 188 13.94 -14.54 6.59
CA TRP A 188 13.82 -13.94 5.27
C TRP A 188 14.89 -14.50 4.32
N SER A 189 14.53 -14.65 3.05
CA SER A 189 15.50 -14.94 1.98
C SER A 189 16.44 -13.75 1.78
N ASN A 190 17.58 -13.98 1.14
CA ASN A 190 18.41 -12.88 0.66
C ASN A 190 17.60 -12.03 -0.34
N PRO A 191 17.64 -10.70 -0.22
CA PRO A 191 16.94 -9.82 -1.16
C PRO A 191 17.46 -10.01 -2.59
N LEU A 192 16.54 -10.16 -3.53
CA LEU A 192 16.84 -10.23 -4.95
C LEU A 192 16.62 -8.87 -5.59
N LYS A 193 17.62 -8.35 -6.31
CA LYS A 193 17.52 -7.14 -7.11
C LYS A 193 16.75 -7.42 -8.38
N LEU A 194 15.71 -6.62 -8.64
CA LEU A 194 14.80 -6.79 -9.79
C LEU A 194 15.05 -5.76 -10.91
N THR A 195 15.69 -4.63 -10.61
CA THR A 195 15.97 -3.58 -11.59
C THR A 195 17.43 -3.14 -11.55
N ASP A 196 17.91 -2.60 -12.67
CA ASP A 196 19.29 -2.06 -12.81
C ASP A 196 19.33 -0.89 -13.79
N SER A 197 18.30 -0.01 -13.75
CA SER A 197 18.20 1.13 -14.66
C SER A 197 19.06 2.32 -14.25
N LYS A 198 19.55 2.34 -13.01
CA LYS A 198 20.32 3.43 -12.40
C LYS A 198 19.56 4.77 -12.40
N GLU A 199 18.24 4.72 -12.26
CA GLU A 199 17.36 5.87 -12.23
C GLU A 199 16.63 5.93 -10.88
N LEU A 200 16.14 7.13 -10.50
CA LEU A 200 15.34 7.30 -9.29
C LEU A 200 13.96 6.66 -9.46
N LYS A 201 13.54 5.89 -8.47
CA LYS A 201 12.24 5.20 -8.46
C LYS A 201 11.43 5.55 -7.21
N ILE A 202 10.12 5.79 -7.41
CA ILE A 202 9.17 6.13 -6.33
C ILE A 202 7.79 5.51 -6.61
N TYR A 203 6.91 5.51 -5.61
CA TYR A 203 5.49 5.15 -5.72
C TYR A 203 5.27 3.71 -6.20
N LEU A 204 5.71 2.77 -5.41
CA LEU A 204 5.57 1.34 -5.68
C LEU A 204 4.12 0.88 -5.47
N SER A 205 3.61 0.09 -6.39
CA SER A 205 2.37 -0.69 -6.22
C SER A 205 2.58 -2.10 -6.77
N VAL A 206 2.12 -3.10 -6.02
CA VAL A 206 2.23 -4.50 -6.39
C VAL A 206 0.90 -5.20 -6.22
N LEU A 207 0.53 -6.03 -7.21
CA LEU A 207 -0.66 -6.85 -7.18
C LEU A 207 -0.32 -8.28 -7.61
N LYS A 208 -0.85 -9.27 -6.89
CA LYS A 208 -0.72 -10.68 -7.28
C LYS A 208 -1.99 -11.16 -7.97
N ASP A 209 -1.84 -11.75 -9.15
CA ASP A 209 -2.93 -12.36 -9.91
C ASP A 209 -3.27 -13.80 -9.43
N ILE A 210 -4.25 -14.41 -10.08
CA ILE A 210 -4.68 -15.79 -9.77
C ILE A 210 -3.66 -16.86 -10.22
N ASN A 211 -2.77 -16.51 -11.14
CA ASN A 211 -1.74 -17.39 -11.69
C ASN A 211 -0.42 -17.29 -10.91
N ASN A 212 -0.43 -16.63 -9.74
CA ASN A 212 0.75 -16.34 -8.93
C ASN A 212 1.78 -15.42 -9.62
N ASN A 213 1.39 -14.63 -10.62
CA ASN A 213 2.25 -13.56 -11.10
C ASN A 213 2.10 -12.33 -10.21
N CYS A 214 3.21 -11.66 -9.95
CA CYS A 214 3.23 -10.31 -9.40
C CYS A 214 3.31 -9.31 -10.53
N HIS A 215 2.34 -8.41 -10.57
CA HIS A 215 2.33 -7.22 -11.40
C HIS A 215 2.84 -6.07 -10.55
N ILE A 216 3.83 -5.35 -11.02
CA ILE A 216 4.52 -4.31 -10.27
C ILE A 216 4.53 -3.06 -11.13
N VAL A 217 4.12 -1.92 -10.57
CA VAL A 217 4.24 -0.62 -11.21
C VAL A 217 4.90 0.37 -10.28
N PHE A 218 5.64 1.29 -10.86
CA PHE A 218 6.29 2.38 -10.16
C PHE A 218 6.61 3.53 -11.12
N SER A 219 6.92 4.68 -10.53
CA SER A 219 7.40 5.83 -11.28
C SER A 219 8.92 5.82 -11.32
N GLU A 220 9.49 5.90 -12.52
CA GLU A 220 10.95 6.00 -12.74
C GLU A 220 11.27 7.36 -13.38
N ASN A 221 12.20 8.10 -12.78
CA ASN A 221 12.65 9.38 -13.31
C ASN A 221 13.68 9.15 -14.39
N SER A 222 13.45 9.70 -15.58
CA SER A 222 14.45 9.75 -16.64
C SER A 222 14.43 11.14 -17.27
N GLY A 223 15.56 11.82 -17.23
CA GLY A 223 15.67 13.17 -17.76
C GLY A 223 14.75 14.21 -17.09
N GLY A 224 14.44 14.05 -15.81
CA GLY A 224 13.57 14.95 -15.04
C GLY A 224 12.07 14.69 -15.19
N LYS A 225 11.67 13.65 -15.91
CA LYS A 225 10.27 13.22 -16.07
C LYS A 225 10.06 11.85 -15.45
N TYR A 226 8.90 11.66 -14.84
CA TYR A 226 8.50 10.38 -14.28
C TYR A 226 7.67 9.58 -15.29
N PHE A 227 8.18 8.40 -15.64
CA PHE A 227 7.53 7.43 -16.52
C PHE A 227 6.97 6.28 -15.69
N CYS A 228 5.87 5.68 -16.17
CA CYS A 228 5.33 4.48 -15.58
C CYS A 228 6.15 3.27 -16.06
N LYS A 229 6.74 2.55 -15.11
CA LYS A 229 7.36 1.25 -15.35
C LYS A 229 6.46 0.14 -14.86
N TYR A 230 6.36 -0.89 -15.67
CA TYR A 230 5.63 -2.11 -15.35
C TYR A 230 6.58 -3.30 -15.39
N ILE A 231 6.44 -4.19 -14.41
CA ILE A 231 7.15 -5.47 -14.34
C ILE A 231 6.12 -6.57 -14.09
N LYS A 232 6.19 -7.65 -14.86
CA LYS A 232 5.51 -8.90 -14.58
C LYS A 232 6.54 -9.93 -14.14
N LEU A 233 6.28 -10.56 -13.00
CA LEU A 233 7.18 -11.47 -12.33
C LEU A 233 6.43 -12.72 -11.91
N ASN A 234 6.88 -13.90 -12.31
CA ASN A 234 6.27 -15.15 -11.87
C ASN A 234 6.85 -15.59 -10.51
N LEU A 235 5.96 -15.91 -9.56
CA LEU A 235 6.31 -16.44 -8.25
C LEU A 235 6.31 -17.97 -8.27
N ASN A 236 7.35 -18.58 -8.78
CA ASN A 236 7.55 -20.00 -8.62
C ASN A 236 7.99 -20.38 -7.21
N GLU A 237 7.93 -21.66 -6.82
CA GLU A 237 7.94 -22.15 -5.43
C GLU A 237 9.02 -21.54 -4.50
N ASN A 238 10.17 -21.09 -5.01
CA ASN A 238 11.21 -20.40 -4.24
C ASN A 238 12.08 -19.43 -5.06
N SER A 239 11.68 -19.07 -6.27
CA SER A 239 12.44 -18.18 -7.14
C SER A 239 11.53 -17.23 -7.91
N PHE A 240 12.03 -16.06 -8.18
CA PHE A 240 11.40 -15.13 -9.10
C PHE A 240 11.91 -15.44 -10.51
N ASN A 241 11.09 -16.05 -11.34
CA ASN A 241 11.42 -16.40 -12.71
C ASN A 241 10.60 -15.58 -13.70
N GLU A 242 11.11 -15.44 -14.92
CA GLU A 242 10.46 -14.78 -16.04
C GLU A 242 10.03 -13.33 -15.72
N MET A 243 10.99 -12.42 -15.81
CA MET A 243 10.74 -11.01 -15.64
C MET A 243 10.51 -10.33 -17.00
N ARG A 244 9.34 -9.74 -17.18
CA ARG A 244 9.07 -8.81 -18.27
C ARG A 244 9.10 -7.39 -17.72
N VAL A 245 9.86 -6.52 -18.37
CA VAL A 245 9.93 -5.09 -18.03
C VAL A 245 9.42 -4.26 -19.19
N GLU A 246 8.49 -3.37 -18.94
CA GLU A 246 7.93 -2.48 -19.94
C GLU A 246 7.85 -1.04 -19.44
N THR A 247 8.02 -0.08 -20.34
CA THR A 247 7.75 1.33 -20.07
C THR A 247 6.41 1.71 -20.68
N ILE A 248 5.42 2.01 -19.88
CA ILE A 248 4.16 2.55 -20.33
C ILE A 248 4.41 4.02 -20.71
N LYS A 249 4.45 4.27 -22.00
CA LYS A 249 4.70 5.62 -22.55
C LYS A 249 3.49 6.50 -22.30
N THR A 250 3.55 7.31 -21.29
CA THR A 250 2.51 8.29 -20.98
C THR A 250 2.88 9.66 -21.54
N ARG A 251 1.88 10.44 -21.95
CA ARG A 251 2.08 11.84 -22.36
C ARG A 251 2.30 12.77 -21.17
N THR A 252 1.88 12.32 -20.00
CA THR A 252 1.89 13.03 -18.71
C THR A 252 2.90 12.41 -17.77
N MET A 253 3.18 13.07 -16.66
CA MET A 253 3.97 12.48 -15.59
C MET A 253 3.17 11.37 -14.89
N CYS A 254 3.79 10.23 -14.69
CA CYS A 254 3.19 9.13 -13.96
C CYS A 254 3.41 9.32 -12.46
N LEU A 255 2.39 9.83 -11.75
CA LEU A 255 2.45 10.02 -10.30
C LEU A 255 1.49 9.04 -9.61
N PHE A 256 1.99 8.39 -8.55
CA PHE A 256 1.24 7.41 -7.77
C PHE A 256 0.57 6.32 -8.62
N PRO A 257 1.30 5.65 -9.53
CA PRO A 257 0.73 4.57 -10.31
C PRO A 257 0.29 3.45 -9.37
N HIS A 258 -0.85 2.85 -9.68
CA HIS A 258 -1.32 1.67 -8.97
C HIS A 258 -2.03 0.71 -9.92
N LEU A 259 -2.09 -0.52 -9.49
CA LEU A 259 -2.67 -1.62 -10.24
C LEU A 259 -4.09 -1.92 -9.77
N ILE A 260 -4.95 -2.23 -10.74
CA ILE A 260 -6.28 -2.75 -10.51
C ILE A 260 -6.43 -4.02 -11.36
N ASN A 261 -6.91 -5.10 -10.77
CA ASN A 261 -7.38 -6.27 -11.51
C ASN A 261 -8.89 -6.34 -11.36
N TYR A 262 -9.60 -6.20 -12.46
CA TYR A 262 -11.06 -6.27 -12.50
C TYR A 262 -11.50 -7.28 -13.56
N LYS A 263 -12.21 -8.34 -13.15
CA LYS A 263 -12.72 -9.42 -14.01
C LYS A 263 -11.63 -10.01 -14.95
N ASN A 264 -10.41 -10.15 -14.44
CA ASN A 264 -9.20 -10.62 -15.15
C ASN A 264 -8.55 -9.61 -16.11
N ASP A 265 -9.13 -8.45 -16.34
CA ASP A 265 -8.42 -7.35 -16.98
C ASP A 265 -7.54 -6.62 -15.98
N LEU A 266 -6.36 -6.21 -16.41
CA LEU A 266 -5.47 -5.38 -15.62
C LEU A 266 -5.55 -3.92 -16.07
N TYR A 267 -5.48 -3.04 -15.08
CA TYR A 267 -5.44 -1.62 -15.32
C TYR A 267 -4.29 -1.02 -14.51
N ILE A 268 -3.59 -0.06 -15.11
CA ILE A 268 -2.68 0.84 -14.43
C ILE A 268 -3.35 2.19 -14.38
N GLN A 269 -3.54 2.72 -13.18
CA GLN A 269 -4.03 4.09 -13.00
C GLN A 269 -2.94 4.96 -12.38
N TRP A 270 -2.89 6.22 -12.78
CA TRP A 270 -2.04 7.23 -12.16
C TRP A 270 -2.73 8.58 -12.16
N GLY A 271 -2.29 9.48 -11.29
CA GLY A 271 -2.87 10.82 -11.16
C GLY A 271 -1.91 11.90 -11.61
N GLU A 272 -2.46 12.94 -12.24
CA GLU A 272 -1.76 14.19 -12.46
C GLU A 272 -2.76 15.35 -12.33
N TYR A 273 -2.52 16.24 -11.37
CA TYR A 273 -3.46 17.31 -11.01
C TYR A 273 -4.87 16.77 -10.68
N ASN A 274 -5.91 17.18 -11.39
CA ASN A 274 -7.29 16.72 -11.21
C ASN A 274 -7.67 15.63 -12.22
N TYR A 275 -6.69 15.00 -12.85
CA TYR A 275 -6.91 13.95 -13.83
C TYR A 275 -6.46 12.61 -13.31
N VAL A 276 -7.23 11.58 -13.61
CA VAL A 276 -6.84 10.18 -13.48
C VAL A 276 -6.70 9.61 -14.88
N TYR A 277 -5.57 8.99 -15.12
CA TYR A 277 -5.27 8.30 -16.37
C TYR A 277 -5.32 6.80 -16.13
N THR A 278 -5.87 6.07 -17.10
CA THR A 278 -6.01 4.63 -17.02
C THR A 278 -5.52 3.97 -18.30
N CYS A 279 -4.62 3.01 -18.18
CA CYS A 279 -4.16 2.15 -19.25
C CYS A 279 -4.63 0.71 -18.98
N LYS A 280 -5.09 0.00 -20.00
CA LYS A 280 -5.69 -1.32 -19.87
C LYS A 280 -4.84 -2.40 -20.54
N SER A 281 -4.89 -3.62 -19.97
CA SER A 281 -4.42 -4.86 -20.55
C SER A 281 -5.52 -5.93 -20.40
N ASN A 282 -5.88 -6.61 -21.49
CA ASN A 282 -6.90 -7.66 -21.51
C ASN A 282 -6.30 -9.08 -21.41
N ASP A 283 -5.00 -9.18 -21.29
CA ASP A 283 -4.23 -10.43 -21.33
C ASP A 283 -3.29 -10.58 -20.14
N LEU A 284 -3.70 -10.07 -18.98
CA LEU A 284 -2.95 -10.14 -17.72
C LEU A 284 -1.53 -9.56 -17.85
N GLY A 285 -1.42 -8.39 -18.51
CA GLY A 285 -0.18 -7.62 -18.59
C GLY A 285 0.79 -8.07 -19.70
N GLU A 286 0.35 -8.87 -20.66
CA GLU A 286 1.17 -9.21 -21.82
C GLU A 286 1.24 -8.05 -22.82
N VAL A 287 0.12 -7.37 -23.05
CA VAL A 287 0.04 -6.19 -23.91
C VAL A 287 -0.76 -5.09 -23.21
N TRP A 288 -0.23 -3.87 -23.25
CA TRP A 288 -0.88 -2.69 -22.70
C TRP A 288 -1.40 -1.80 -23.84
N ASP A 289 -2.67 -1.39 -23.76
CA ASP A 289 -3.29 -0.46 -24.70
C ASP A 289 -2.84 0.98 -24.41
N ILE A 290 -1.64 1.32 -24.85
CA ILE A 290 -1.03 2.64 -24.64
C ILE A 290 -1.56 3.71 -25.61
N GLU A 291 -2.25 3.31 -26.68
CA GLU A 291 -2.83 4.24 -27.66
C GLU A 291 -4.16 4.81 -27.16
N ASN A 292 -4.92 4.04 -26.40
CA ASN A 292 -6.23 4.37 -25.87
C ASN A 292 -6.19 4.59 -24.35
N ILE A 293 -5.25 5.42 -23.88
CA ILE A 293 -5.22 5.80 -22.44
C ILE A 293 -6.46 6.65 -22.15
N TYR A 294 -7.29 6.12 -21.26
CA TYR A 294 -8.48 6.83 -20.79
C TYR A 294 -8.08 7.94 -19.80
N GLU A 295 -8.65 9.14 -20.02
CA GLU A 295 -8.44 10.32 -19.19
C GLU A 295 -9.76 10.73 -18.54
N LYS A 296 -9.79 10.80 -17.22
CA LYS A 296 -10.94 11.27 -16.46
C LYS A 296 -10.59 12.52 -15.68
N LYS A 297 -11.25 13.62 -16.03
CA LYS A 297 -11.18 14.87 -15.26
C LYS A 297 -12.18 14.83 -14.12
N SER A 298 -11.77 15.26 -12.94
CA SER A 298 -12.66 15.47 -11.82
C SER A 298 -12.91 16.97 -11.61
N ASP A 299 -14.20 17.34 -11.47
CA ASP A 299 -14.58 18.73 -11.12
C ASP A 299 -14.23 19.10 -9.68
N LYS A 300 -13.97 18.10 -8.83
CA LYS A 300 -13.57 18.25 -7.43
C LYS A 300 -12.19 17.66 -7.20
N ALA A 301 -11.51 18.16 -6.18
CA ALA A 301 -10.22 17.63 -5.79
C ALA A 301 -10.31 16.13 -5.50
N LEU A 302 -9.50 15.36 -6.22
CA LEU A 302 -9.37 13.93 -5.99
C LEU A 302 -8.43 13.69 -4.80
N ARG A 303 -8.76 12.69 -4.00
CA ARG A 303 -7.90 12.16 -2.94
C ARG A 303 -7.52 10.72 -3.27
N ARG A 304 -6.37 10.31 -2.80
CA ARG A 304 -5.95 8.92 -2.83
C ARG A 304 -6.41 8.23 -1.54
N TYR A 305 -6.97 7.03 -1.69
CA TYR A 305 -7.32 6.20 -0.56
C TYR A 305 -6.60 4.86 -0.64
N ILE A 306 -6.01 4.41 0.46
CA ILE A 306 -5.72 2.99 0.64
C ILE A 306 -7.07 2.32 0.80
N PHE A 307 -7.38 1.35 -0.07
CA PHE A 307 -8.71 0.73 -0.13
C PHE A 307 -8.67 -0.74 0.27
N LYS A 308 -9.63 -1.12 1.11
CA LYS A 308 -9.88 -2.51 1.51
C LYS A 308 -11.38 -2.78 1.49
N SER A 309 -11.77 -3.97 1.04
CA SER A 309 -13.20 -4.33 0.99
C SER A 309 -13.43 -5.81 1.25
N ASN A 310 -14.47 -6.11 2.01
CA ASN A 310 -15.06 -7.44 2.15
C ASN A 310 -16.38 -7.58 1.39
N TYR A 311 -16.85 -6.51 0.73
CA TYR A 311 -18.09 -6.56 -0.01
C TYR A 311 -17.97 -7.51 -1.20
N GLU A 312 -18.97 -8.39 -1.39
CA GLU A 312 -18.89 -9.49 -2.35
C GLU A 312 -18.66 -9.03 -3.79
N LYS A 313 -19.33 -7.95 -4.22
CA LYS A 313 -19.13 -7.42 -5.58
C LYS A 313 -17.71 -6.84 -5.78
N ASP A 314 -17.11 -6.33 -4.73
CA ASP A 314 -15.76 -5.77 -4.79
C ASP A 314 -14.67 -6.85 -4.88
N LYS A 315 -15.00 -8.12 -4.59
CA LYS A 315 -14.07 -9.26 -4.75
C LYS A 315 -13.66 -9.51 -6.20
N LEU A 316 -14.47 -9.04 -7.16
CA LEU A 316 -14.13 -9.07 -8.58
C LEU A 316 -13.04 -8.03 -8.94
N CYS A 317 -12.81 -7.09 -8.03
CA CYS A 317 -11.80 -6.04 -8.20
C CYS A 317 -10.74 -6.18 -7.12
N LYS A 318 -9.51 -6.48 -7.52
CA LYS A 318 -8.36 -6.45 -6.62
C LYS A 318 -7.63 -5.13 -6.83
N CYS A 319 -7.66 -4.27 -5.85
CA CYS A 319 -6.87 -3.04 -5.80
C CYS A 319 -6.53 -2.71 -4.35
N ASN A 320 -5.41 -2.01 -4.17
CA ASN A 320 -4.98 -1.53 -2.85
C ASN A 320 -5.16 -0.02 -2.70
N THR A 321 -5.42 0.66 -3.80
CA THR A 321 -5.50 2.13 -3.87
C THR A 321 -6.58 2.54 -4.85
N ILE A 322 -7.27 3.64 -4.54
CA ILE A 322 -8.25 4.27 -5.43
C ILE A 322 -8.11 5.78 -5.38
N PHE A 323 -8.52 6.44 -6.47
CA PHE A 323 -8.67 7.89 -6.55
C PHE A 323 -10.15 8.24 -6.57
N THR A 324 -10.63 9.00 -5.58
CA THR A 324 -12.02 9.44 -5.52
C THR A 324 -12.13 10.75 -4.72
N ASN A 325 -13.33 11.30 -4.62
CA ASN A 325 -13.62 12.43 -3.74
C ASN A 325 -14.62 12.04 -2.64
N LEU A 326 -14.65 12.83 -1.56
CA LEU A 326 -15.50 12.56 -0.39
C LEU A 326 -17.00 12.55 -0.72
N ASP A 327 -17.44 13.30 -1.72
CA ASP A 327 -18.86 13.36 -2.07
C ASP A 327 -19.33 12.08 -2.76
N ASN A 328 -18.47 11.50 -3.61
CA ASN A 328 -18.76 10.19 -4.20
C ASN A 328 -18.83 9.10 -3.14
N ILE A 329 -17.99 9.19 -2.11
CA ILE A 329 -18.03 8.25 -0.99
C ILE A 329 -19.31 8.42 -0.17
N LYS A 330 -19.71 9.66 0.16
CA LYS A 330 -20.89 9.96 1.00
C LYS A 330 -22.24 9.67 0.33
N ASN A 331 -22.30 9.78 -0.99
CA ASN A 331 -23.57 9.60 -1.72
C ASN A 331 -23.90 8.13 -1.99
N ASN A 332 -23.26 7.17 -1.32
CA ASN A 332 -23.40 5.71 -1.52
C ASN A 332 -23.23 5.23 -2.99
N ASN A 333 -22.77 6.10 -3.87
CA ASN A 333 -22.52 5.79 -5.28
C ASN A 333 -21.09 5.24 -5.47
N PHE A 334 -20.46 4.77 -4.38
CA PHE A 334 -19.13 4.19 -4.46
C PHE A 334 -19.24 2.74 -4.96
N GLU A 335 -19.36 2.59 -6.26
CA GLU A 335 -19.22 1.32 -6.96
C GLU A 335 -17.84 1.26 -7.61
N ILE A 336 -17.22 0.11 -7.55
CA ILE A 336 -15.88 -0.13 -8.15
C ILE A 336 -15.93 0.04 -9.66
N ASP A 337 -17.07 -0.17 -10.30
CA ASP A 337 -17.27 0.08 -11.74
C ASP A 337 -16.99 1.54 -12.17
N TRP A 338 -16.88 2.47 -11.21
CA TRP A 338 -16.50 3.87 -11.45
C TRP A 338 -14.98 4.10 -11.46
N ILE A 339 -14.23 3.10 -11.03
CA ILE A 339 -12.76 3.18 -10.89
C ILE A 339 -12.09 2.73 -12.19
N VAL A 340 -12.79 1.92 -13.00
CA VAL A 340 -12.23 1.24 -14.19
C VAL A 340 -12.73 1.84 -15.48
#